data_2223f87847df0e2239caf73fa6b95c60
#
_entry.id   2223f87847df0e2239caf73fa6b95c60
#
_cell.length_a   1.000
_cell.length_b   1.000
_cell.length_c   1.000
_cell.angle_alpha   90.00
_cell.angle_beta   90.00
_cell.angle_gamma   90.00
#
_symmetry.space_group_name_H-M   'P 1'
#
loop_
_entity.id
_entity.type
_entity.pdbx_description
1 polymer ?
#
loop_
_entity_poly.entity_id
_entity_poly.type
_entity_poly.pdbx_seq_one_letter_code
_entity_poly.pdbx_strand_id
1 'polypeptide(L)'
;MIGQLRASANMTKLAKYTQELYFDLEKETGVSTGFKRVGSISVALTNERMEELKRSAAMARAFGVDVEEISPREIKNRYPHINLERVVGGVFLGKDGQGDPANIALALAKGARQEGAKIYEGVTATKIFKNQNKVTGVEWTNRHGESGQISCEEIVNCAGMWGHSVGKMLGTN
;
A
#
# COMPACT_ATOMS: atom_id res chain seq x y z
N MET A 1 -3.73 -6.63 -5.40
CA MET A 1 -4.78 -5.61 -5.62
C MET A 1 -4.38 -4.32 -4.90
N ILE A 2 -4.56 -3.19 -5.55
CA ILE A 2 -4.25 -1.85 -5.03
C ILE A 2 -5.57 -1.09 -4.96
N GLY A 3 -6.13 -0.97 -3.75
CA GLY A 3 -7.44 -0.39 -3.51
C GLY A 3 -7.36 0.97 -2.82
N GLN A 4 -8.33 1.84 -3.07
CA GLN A 4 -8.38 3.19 -2.52
C GLN A 4 -9.02 3.23 -1.12
N LEU A 5 -10.14 2.53 -0.93
CA LEU A 5 -10.92 2.61 0.31
C LEU A 5 -10.23 1.95 1.49
N ARG A 6 -10.20 2.63 2.61
CA ARG A 6 -9.74 2.13 3.92
C ARG A 6 -10.75 2.46 5.01
N ALA A 7 -10.58 1.91 6.20
CA ALA A 7 -11.48 2.08 7.32
C ALA A 7 -11.56 3.51 7.88
N SER A 8 -10.63 4.40 7.53
CA SER A 8 -10.63 5.79 7.97
C SER A 8 -10.32 6.75 6.81
N ALA A 9 -10.74 8.00 6.96
CA ALA A 9 -10.50 9.06 5.97
C ALA A 9 -9.01 9.29 5.70
N ASN A 10 -8.18 9.33 6.76
CA ASN A 10 -6.74 9.57 6.63
C ASN A 10 -6.05 8.43 5.86
N MET A 11 -6.39 7.18 6.17
CA MET A 11 -5.84 6.01 5.47
C MET A 11 -6.35 5.93 4.03
N THR A 12 -7.59 6.34 3.77
CA THR A 12 -8.13 6.43 2.41
C THR A 12 -7.41 7.50 1.61
N LYS A 13 -7.15 8.67 2.21
CA LYS A 13 -6.37 9.74 1.55
C LYS A 13 -4.96 9.25 1.17
N LEU A 14 -4.27 8.55 2.08
CA LEU A 14 -2.96 7.97 1.81
C LEU A 14 -3.01 6.90 0.70
N ALA A 15 -4.02 6.02 0.72
CA ALA A 15 -4.19 4.99 -0.29
C ALA A 15 -4.49 5.57 -1.69
N LYS A 16 -5.29 6.63 -1.77
CA LYS A 16 -5.53 7.37 -3.03
C LYS A 16 -4.24 7.97 -3.58
N TYR A 17 -3.49 8.69 -2.73
CA TYR A 17 -2.20 9.25 -3.11
C TYR A 17 -1.23 8.17 -3.62
N THR A 18 -1.13 7.05 -2.88
CA THR A 18 -0.28 5.91 -3.27
C THR A 18 -0.67 5.35 -4.65
N GLN A 19 -1.96 5.27 -4.93
CA GLN A 19 -2.45 4.75 -6.20
C GLN A 19 -2.14 5.69 -7.38
N GLU A 20 -2.29 7.00 -7.16
CA GLU A 20 -1.92 8.02 -8.15
C GLU A 20 -0.40 8.00 -8.41
N LEU A 21 0.40 7.94 -7.35
CA LEU A 21 1.85 7.79 -7.45
C LEU A 21 2.24 6.56 -8.31
N TYR A 22 1.66 5.39 -8.03
CA TYR A 22 2.00 4.17 -8.79
C TYR A 22 1.57 4.26 -10.27
N PHE A 23 0.51 5.00 -10.56
CA PHE A 23 0.05 5.21 -11.94
C PHE A 23 1.03 6.09 -12.72
N ASP A 24 1.58 7.13 -12.09
CA ASP A 24 2.47 8.09 -12.75
C ASP A 24 3.95 7.67 -12.70
N LEU A 25 4.32 6.76 -11.80
CA LEU A 25 5.70 6.39 -11.48
C LEU A 25 6.48 5.84 -12.69
N GLU A 26 5.82 5.12 -13.61
CA GLU A 26 6.44 4.65 -14.85
C GLU A 26 6.88 5.81 -15.73
N LYS A 27 6.07 6.85 -15.83
CA LYS A 27 6.39 8.05 -16.61
C LYS A 27 7.57 8.82 -15.99
N GLU A 28 7.64 8.88 -14.68
CA GLU A 28 8.69 9.61 -13.95
C GLU A 28 10.02 8.87 -13.97
N THR A 29 9.97 7.55 -13.81
CA THR A 29 11.18 6.73 -13.62
C THR A 29 11.62 5.96 -14.86
N GLY A 30 10.72 5.75 -15.83
CA GLY A 30 10.92 4.85 -16.96
C GLY A 30 10.93 3.36 -16.58
N VAL A 31 10.46 3.01 -15.38
CA VAL A 31 10.30 1.61 -14.92
C VAL A 31 8.83 1.28 -14.81
N SER A 32 8.37 0.27 -15.58
CA SER A 32 6.98 -0.13 -15.54
C SER A 32 6.61 -0.73 -14.18
N THR A 33 5.55 -0.19 -13.59
CA THR A 33 4.96 -0.72 -12.34
C THR A 33 4.01 -1.89 -12.60
N GLY A 34 3.64 -2.12 -13.86
CA GLY A 34 2.56 -3.03 -14.23
C GLY A 34 1.20 -2.59 -13.67
N PHE A 35 1.08 -1.34 -13.20
CA PHE A 35 -0.16 -0.86 -12.61
C PHE A 35 -1.23 -0.62 -13.67
N LYS A 36 -2.38 -1.29 -13.49
CA LYS A 36 -3.54 -1.16 -14.37
C LYS A 36 -4.78 -0.88 -13.54
N ARG A 37 -5.52 0.17 -13.88
CA ARG A 37 -6.82 0.49 -13.30
C ARG A 37 -7.88 -0.42 -13.92
N VAL A 38 -8.07 -1.58 -13.33
CA VAL A 38 -9.04 -2.60 -13.78
C VAL A 38 -10.30 -2.62 -12.92
N GLY A 39 -10.33 -1.83 -11.87
CA GLY A 39 -11.38 -1.80 -10.87
C GLY A 39 -11.30 -2.98 -9.88
N SER A 40 -12.16 -2.92 -8.88
CA SER A 40 -12.42 -4.03 -7.95
C SER A 40 -13.92 -4.22 -7.75
N ILE A 41 -14.34 -5.45 -7.58
CA ILE A 41 -15.73 -5.82 -7.30
C ILE A 41 -15.78 -6.54 -5.96
N SER A 42 -16.60 -6.03 -5.04
CA SER A 42 -16.97 -6.75 -3.82
C SER A 42 -18.40 -7.24 -3.96
N VAL A 43 -18.61 -8.55 -3.83
CA VAL A 43 -19.92 -9.17 -4.00
C VAL A 43 -20.58 -9.48 -2.65
N ALA A 44 -21.91 -9.42 -2.63
CA ALA A 44 -22.75 -9.86 -1.51
C ALA A 44 -23.48 -11.14 -1.86
N LEU A 45 -23.39 -12.13 -0.99
CA LEU A 45 -24.11 -13.41 -1.10
C LEU A 45 -25.37 -13.45 -0.24
N THR A 46 -25.59 -12.42 0.58
CA THR A 46 -26.80 -12.24 1.41
C THR A 46 -27.22 -10.77 1.42
N ASN A 47 -28.46 -10.49 1.77
CA ASN A 47 -28.98 -9.14 1.89
C ASN A 47 -28.27 -8.35 3.00
N GLU A 48 -27.94 -8.97 4.12
CA GLU A 48 -27.21 -8.35 5.23
C GLU A 48 -25.83 -7.89 4.76
N ARG A 49 -25.13 -8.71 3.97
CA ARG A 49 -23.85 -8.34 3.39
C ARG A 49 -24.00 -7.20 2.38
N MET A 50 -25.09 -7.18 1.61
CA MET A 50 -25.35 -6.07 0.68
C MET A 50 -25.59 -4.75 1.44
N GLU A 51 -26.30 -4.76 2.55
CA GLU A 51 -26.49 -3.58 3.40
C GLU A 51 -25.16 -3.09 4.01
N GLU A 52 -24.26 -4.00 4.39
CA GLU A 52 -22.92 -3.64 4.85
C GLU A 52 -22.10 -2.98 3.71
N LEU A 53 -22.15 -3.53 2.49
CA LEU A 53 -21.48 -2.95 1.34
C LEU A 53 -22.03 -1.57 0.98
N LYS A 54 -23.34 -1.34 1.09
CA LYS A 54 -23.96 -0.02 0.89
C LYS A 54 -23.46 1.00 1.91
N ARG A 55 -23.36 0.62 3.20
CA ARG A 55 -22.79 1.49 4.23
C ARG A 55 -21.32 1.83 3.93
N SER A 56 -20.55 0.84 3.51
CA SER A 56 -19.16 1.04 3.09
C SER A 56 -19.06 1.94 1.86
N ALA A 57 -19.98 1.82 0.90
CA ALA A 57 -20.08 2.68 -0.27
C ALA A 57 -20.43 4.13 0.10
N ALA A 58 -21.35 4.33 1.04
CA ALA A 58 -21.67 5.66 1.55
C ALA A 58 -20.45 6.32 2.23
N MET A 59 -19.71 5.55 3.05
CA MET A 59 -18.47 6.00 3.66
C MET A 59 -17.40 6.33 2.60
N ALA A 60 -17.27 5.50 1.57
CA ALA A 60 -16.34 5.72 0.47
C ALA A 60 -16.61 7.07 -0.23
N ARG A 61 -17.87 7.36 -0.55
CA ARG A 61 -18.28 8.65 -1.15
C ARG A 61 -17.94 9.82 -0.24
N ALA A 62 -18.16 9.70 1.07
CA ALA A 62 -17.79 10.72 2.05
C ALA A 62 -16.27 10.98 2.11
N PHE A 63 -15.45 9.97 1.80
CA PHE A 63 -14.00 10.09 1.70
C PHE A 63 -13.51 10.45 0.28
N GLY A 64 -14.43 10.78 -0.63
CA GLY A 64 -14.11 11.15 -2.01
C GLY A 64 -13.60 9.98 -2.86
N VAL A 65 -14.09 8.77 -2.60
CA VAL A 65 -13.85 7.58 -3.42
C VAL A 65 -15.10 7.30 -4.24
N ASP A 66 -14.95 7.23 -5.56
CA ASP A 66 -16.03 6.86 -6.46
C ASP A 66 -16.37 5.37 -6.28
N VAL A 67 -17.63 5.07 -6.04
CA VAL A 67 -18.14 3.72 -5.85
C VAL A 67 -19.53 3.58 -6.44
N GLU A 68 -19.73 2.51 -7.20
CA GLU A 68 -20.99 2.15 -7.83
C GLU A 68 -21.59 0.95 -7.10
N GLU A 69 -22.88 1.00 -6.80
CA GLU A 69 -23.67 -0.19 -6.44
C GLU A 69 -24.07 -0.88 -7.72
N ILE A 70 -23.79 -2.16 -7.84
CA ILE A 70 -23.96 -2.91 -9.09
C ILE A 70 -24.80 -4.18 -8.87
N SER A 71 -25.68 -4.45 -9.86
CA SER A 71 -26.52 -5.63 -9.93
C SER A 71 -25.71 -6.90 -10.28
N PRO A 72 -26.26 -8.11 -10.04
CA PRO A 72 -25.62 -9.34 -10.49
C PRO A 72 -25.36 -9.39 -12.00
N ARG A 73 -26.24 -8.79 -12.82
CA ARG A 73 -26.05 -8.70 -14.27
C ARG A 73 -24.84 -7.84 -14.63
N GLU A 74 -24.67 -6.70 -13.97
CA GLU A 74 -23.52 -5.81 -14.18
C GLU A 74 -22.23 -6.46 -13.69
N ILE A 75 -22.26 -7.21 -12.58
CA ILE A 75 -21.13 -8.01 -12.12
C ILE A 75 -20.70 -9.02 -13.19
N LYS A 76 -21.66 -9.75 -13.76
CA LYS A 76 -21.40 -10.73 -14.84
C LYS A 76 -20.79 -10.09 -16.07
N ASN A 77 -21.26 -8.91 -16.45
CA ASN A 77 -20.73 -8.17 -17.60
C ASN A 77 -19.27 -7.72 -17.38
N ARG A 78 -18.92 -7.31 -16.14
CA ARG A 78 -17.56 -6.88 -15.78
C ARG A 78 -16.61 -8.05 -15.52
N TYR A 79 -17.13 -9.15 -14.98
CA TYR A 79 -16.38 -10.36 -14.69
C TYR A 79 -17.14 -11.62 -15.13
N PRO A 80 -17.00 -12.03 -16.41
CA PRO A 80 -17.78 -13.13 -17.01
C PRO A 80 -17.57 -14.50 -16.36
N HIS A 81 -16.49 -14.74 -15.64
CA HIS A 81 -16.18 -16.02 -15.01
C HIS A 81 -16.86 -16.26 -13.67
N ILE A 82 -17.54 -15.24 -13.09
CA ILE A 82 -18.20 -15.38 -11.80
C ILE A 82 -19.44 -16.28 -11.88
N ASN A 83 -19.63 -17.12 -10.87
CA ASN A 83 -20.90 -17.79 -10.63
C ASN A 83 -21.85 -16.86 -9.85
N LEU A 84 -23.04 -16.61 -10.38
CA LEU A 84 -24.03 -15.69 -9.81
C LEU A 84 -25.10 -16.38 -8.95
N GLU A 85 -25.10 -17.70 -8.82
CA GLU A 85 -26.19 -18.47 -8.20
C GLU A 85 -26.67 -17.91 -6.86
N ARG A 86 -25.76 -17.35 -6.06
CA ARG A 86 -26.08 -16.78 -4.73
C ARG A 86 -25.78 -15.30 -4.61
N VAL A 87 -25.40 -14.64 -5.69
CA VAL A 87 -25.01 -13.23 -5.67
C VAL A 87 -26.25 -12.35 -5.69
N VAL A 88 -26.46 -11.55 -4.65
CA VAL A 88 -27.57 -10.60 -4.56
C VAL A 88 -27.22 -9.20 -5.07
N GLY A 89 -25.95 -8.86 -5.18
CA GLY A 89 -25.44 -7.59 -5.68
C GLY A 89 -24.00 -7.37 -5.27
N GLY A 90 -23.51 -6.16 -5.47
CA GLY A 90 -22.15 -5.80 -5.10
C GLY A 90 -21.85 -4.32 -5.23
N VAL A 91 -20.59 -3.97 -5.00
CA VAL A 91 -20.06 -2.62 -5.24
C VAL A 91 -18.82 -2.70 -6.12
N PHE A 92 -18.64 -1.70 -6.97
CA PHE A 92 -17.52 -1.56 -7.89
C PHE A 92 -16.76 -0.26 -7.61
N LEU A 93 -15.45 -0.36 -7.51
CA LEU A 93 -14.53 0.77 -7.37
C LEU A 93 -13.66 0.83 -8.63
N GLY A 94 -14.04 1.68 -9.58
CA GLY A 94 -13.44 1.69 -10.93
C GLY A 94 -11.97 2.11 -10.98
N LYS A 95 -11.51 2.89 -10.01
CA LYS A 95 -10.10 3.34 -9.94
C LYS A 95 -9.18 2.35 -9.23
N ASP A 96 -9.70 1.34 -8.55
CA ASP A 96 -8.88 0.28 -8.00
C ASP A 96 -8.13 -0.47 -9.10
N GLY A 97 -7.01 -1.05 -8.75
CA GLY A 97 -6.16 -1.69 -9.77
C GLY A 97 -5.34 -2.85 -9.26
N GLN A 98 -4.50 -3.33 -10.14
CA GLN A 98 -3.46 -4.31 -9.85
C GLN A 98 -2.12 -3.79 -10.34
N GLY A 99 -1.03 -4.25 -9.75
CA GLY A 99 0.33 -3.91 -10.12
C GLY A 99 1.26 -5.04 -9.74
N ASP A 100 2.47 -4.99 -10.27
CA ASP A 100 3.54 -5.92 -9.93
C ASP A 100 4.30 -5.40 -8.71
N PRO A 101 4.28 -6.09 -7.54
CA PRO A 101 4.93 -5.59 -6.32
C PRO A 101 6.43 -5.38 -6.48
N ALA A 102 7.14 -6.26 -7.20
CA ALA A 102 8.57 -6.15 -7.42
C ALA A 102 8.90 -4.94 -8.29
N ASN A 103 8.19 -4.77 -9.40
CA ASN A 103 8.38 -3.65 -10.30
C ASN A 103 8.02 -2.31 -9.64
N ILE A 104 6.97 -2.26 -8.82
CA ILE A 104 6.62 -1.08 -8.03
C ILE A 104 7.77 -0.71 -7.09
N ALA A 105 8.34 -1.69 -6.37
CA ALA A 105 9.48 -1.44 -5.48
C ALA A 105 10.72 -0.94 -6.25
N LEU A 106 11.01 -1.53 -7.41
CA LEU A 106 12.12 -1.10 -8.28
C LEU A 106 11.90 0.32 -8.82
N ALA A 107 10.69 0.64 -9.25
CA ALA A 107 10.35 1.99 -9.74
C ALA A 107 10.49 3.03 -8.62
N LEU A 108 9.97 2.75 -7.41
CA LEU A 108 10.13 3.61 -6.24
C LEU A 108 11.60 3.80 -5.87
N ALA A 109 12.38 2.71 -5.86
CA ALA A 109 13.81 2.79 -5.57
C ALA A 109 14.56 3.62 -6.62
N LYS A 110 14.19 3.49 -7.90
CA LYS A 110 14.79 4.31 -8.96
C LYS A 110 14.43 5.78 -8.79
N GLY A 111 13.17 6.11 -8.55
CA GLY A 111 12.74 7.48 -8.29
C GLY A 111 13.46 8.08 -7.08
N ALA A 112 13.56 7.36 -5.98
CA ALA A 112 14.29 7.82 -4.80
C ALA A 112 15.78 8.10 -5.11
N ARG A 113 16.45 7.23 -5.89
CA ARG A 113 17.84 7.46 -6.30
C ARG A 113 17.99 8.69 -7.21
N GLN A 114 17.02 8.95 -8.09
CA GLN A 114 17.01 10.16 -8.94
C GLN A 114 16.95 11.44 -8.10
N GLU A 115 16.27 11.39 -6.95
CA GLU A 115 16.18 12.48 -5.96
C GLU A 115 17.35 12.47 -4.97
N GLY A 116 18.39 11.68 -5.19
CA GLY A 116 19.62 11.67 -4.39
C GLY A 116 19.60 10.72 -3.18
N ALA A 117 18.55 9.93 -2.98
CA ALA A 117 18.52 8.96 -1.88
C ALA A 117 19.53 7.82 -2.11
N LYS A 118 20.21 7.42 -1.04
CA LYS A 118 21.10 6.25 -1.06
C LYS A 118 20.35 5.03 -0.55
N ILE A 119 20.36 3.96 -1.34
CA ILE A 119 19.70 2.69 -1.00
C ILE A 119 20.77 1.62 -0.85
N TYR A 120 20.84 1.03 0.32
CA TYR A 120 21.76 -0.04 0.65
C TYR A 120 20.99 -1.35 0.75
N GLU A 121 21.29 -2.30 -0.12
CA GLU A 121 20.67 -3.62 -0.17
C GLU A 121 21.56 -4.65 0.53
N GLY A 122 20.97 -5.71 1.10
CA GLY A 122 21.71 -6.76 1.78
C GLY A 122 22.33 -6.35 3.11
N VAL A 123 21.83 -5.27 3.72
CA VAL A 123 22.24 -4.81 5.06
C VAL A 123 21.09 -4.91 6.05
N THR A 124 21.42 -5.15 7.30
CA THR A 124 20.47 -5.26 8.41
C THR A 124 20.81 -4.19 9.46
N ALA A 125 19.82 -3.43 9.87
CA ALA A 125 19.95 -2.55 11.02
C ALA A 125 20.07 -3.40 12.29
N THR A 126 21.14 -3.20 13.06
CA THR A 126 21.45 -4.00 14.26
C THR A 126 21.23 -3.21 15.53
N LYS A 127 21.36 -1.88 15.48
CA LYS A 127 21.19 -1.00 16.63
C LYS A 127 20.75 0.39 16.18
N ILE A 128 19.94 1.04 17.00
CA ILE A 128 19.61 2.46 16.86
C ILE A 128 20.24 3.20 18.03
N PHE A 129 21.00 4.24 17.70
CA PHE A 129 21.61 5.11 18.71
C PHE A 129 20.66 6.25 19.06
N LYS A 130 20.64 6.58 20.36
CA LYS A 130 19.93 7.76 20.86
C LYS A 130 20.76 8.49 21.91
N ASN A 131 20.61 9.78 21.95
CA ASN A 131 21.11 10.64 23.04
C ASN A 131 19.89 11.32 23.65
N GLN A 132 19.64 11.07 24.93
CA GLN A 132 18.41 11.43 25.63
C GLN A 132 17.18 10.83 24.86
N ASN A 133 16.30 11.68 24.33
CA ASN A 133 15.12 11.28 23.59
C ASN A 133 15.22 11.50 22.05
N LYS A 134 16.43 11.79 21.53
CA LYS A 134 16.66 12.01 20.11
C LYS A 134 17.46 10.87 19.50
N VAL A 135 17.05 10.41 18.34
CA VAL A 135 17.84 9.48 17.52
C VAL A 135 19.08 10.19 17.01
N THR A 136 20.21 9.49 16.98
CA THR A 136 21.49 10.04 16.50
C THR A 136 22.12 9.18 15.42
N GLY A 137 21.62 7.98 15.15
CA GLY A 137 22.14 7.13 14.09
C GLY A 137 21.67 5.70 14.15
N VAL A 138 22.10 4.92 13.15
CA VAL A 138 21.82 3.50 12.99
C VAL A 138 23.12 2.76 12.76
N GLU A 139 23.30 1.63 13.44
CA GLU A 139 24.33 0.64 13.11
C GLU A 139 23.75 -0.41 12.16
N TRP A 140 24.53 -0.84 11.22
CA TRP A 140 24.17 -1.87 10.27
C TRP A 140 25.25 -2.92 10.14
N THR A 141 24.86 -4.12 9.71
CA THR A 141 25.77 -5.19 9.27
C THR A 141 25.30 -5.77 7.95
N ASN A 142 26.22 -6.28 7.14
CA ASN A 142 25.89 -7.00 5.91
C ASN A 142 26.16 -8.52 6.06
N ARG A 143 25.81 -9.29 5.02
CA ARG A 143 26.00 -10.74 4.98
C ARG A 143 27.47 -11.19 4.99
N HIS A 144 28.42 -10.28 4.78
CA HIS A 144 29.86 -10.55 4.80
C HIS A 144 30.51 -10.25 6.16
N GLY A 145 29.70 -9.82 7.15
CA GLY A 145 30.18 -9.45 8.49
C GLY A 145 30.75 -8.04 8.58
N GLU A 146 30.70 -7.26 7.50
CA GLU A 146 31.06 -5.85 7.54
C GLU A 146 29.97 -5.07 8.27
N SER A 147 30.36 -4.12 9.08
CA SER A 147 29.46 -3.25 9.82
C SER A 147 29.85 -1.77 9.69
N GLY A 148 28.90 -0.90 9.93
CA GLY A 148 29.13 0.53 9.89
C GLY A 148 28.01 1.29 10.59
N GLN A 149 28.15 2.62 10.64
CA GLN A 149 27.19 3.51 11.27
C GLN A 149 26.79 4.61 10.30
N ILE A 150 25.53 5.01 10.38
CA ILE A 150 24.98 6.16 9.65
C ILE A 150 24.42 7.12 10.70
N SER A 151 24.91 8.35 10.73
CA SER A 151 24.33 9.40 11.55
C SER A 151 23.05 9.92 10.93
N CYS A 152 22.00 10.09 11.72
CA CYS A 152 20.73 10.65 11.29
C CYS A 152 19.99 11.29 12.47
N GLU A 153 19.11 12.22 12.16
CA GLU A 153 18.27 12.91 13.16
C GLU A 153 16.88 12.30 13.26
N GLU A 154 16.45 11.56 12.21
CA GLU A 154 15.13 10.92 12.13
C GLU A 154 15.25 9.52 11.54
N ILE A 155 14.39 8.60 11.97
CA ILE A 155 14.26 7.25 11.45
C ILE A 155 12.79 6.96 11.15
N VAL A 156 12.51 6.51 9.95
CA VAL A 156 11.20 5.99 9.55
C VAL A 156 11.28 4.46 9.51
N ASN A 157 10.57 3.80 10.42
CA ASN A 157 10.53 2.36 10.48
C ASN A 157 9.50 1.80 9.48
N CYS A 158 9.96 1.29 8.37
CA CYS A 158 9.15 0.64 7.33
C CYS A 158 9.42 -0.87 7.23
N ALA A 159 9.85 -1.52 8.33
CA ALA A 159 10.29 -2.91 8.35
C ALA A 159 9.14 -3.96 8.30
N GLY A 160 7.91 -3.57 7.96
CA GLY A 160 6.79 -4.49 7.80
C GLY A 160 6.57 -5.38 9.03
N MET A 161 6.59 -6.71 8.84
CA MET A 161 6.41 -7.67 9.96
C MET A 161 7.52 -7.63 11.01
N TRP A 162 8.69 -7.08 10.68
CA TRP A 162 9.81 -6.87 11.63
C TRP A 162 9.79 -5.51 12.31
N GLY A 163 8.78 -4.67 12.03
CA GLY A 163 8.67 -3.31 12.60
C GLY A 163 8.74 -3.29 14.12
N HIS A 164 8.12 -4.27 14.79
CA HIS A 164 8.21 -4.43 16.25
C HIS A 164 9.65 -4.71 16.72
N SER A 165 10.40 -5.56 16.00
CA SER A 165 11.80 -5.85 16.32
C SER A 165 12.70 -4.61 16.22
N VAL A 166 12.46 -3.79 15.19
CA VAL A 166 13.17 -2.50 15.04
C VAL A 166 12.76 -1.52 16.14
N GLY A 167 11.47 -1.46 16.51
CA GLY A 167 11.00 -0.63 17.64
C GLY A 167 11.68 -0.99 18.96
N LYS A 168 11.88 -2.28 19.24
CA LYS A 168 12.59 -2.74 20.44
C LYS A 168 14.02 -2.21 20.55
N MET A 169 14.71 -1.89 19.46
CA MET A 169 16.04 -1.28 19.49
C MET A 169 16.05 0.11 20.17
N LEU A 170 14.87 0.75 20.22
CA LEU A 170 14.65 2.03 20.91
C LEU A 170 14.09 1.86 22.34
N GLY A 171 13.78 0.63 22.74
CA GLY A 171 13.12 0.35 24.03
C GLY A 171 11.62 0.62 24.00
N THR A 172 10.99 0.65 22.82
CA THR A 172 9.52 0.69 22.69
C THR A 172 8.97 -0.74 22.75
N ASN A 173 7.88 -0.92 23.49
CA ASN A 173 7.15 -2.20 23.59
C ASN A 173 6.11 -2.32 22.47
#